data_f23bbefc2446451ad0fae6aef6d6663e
#
_entry.id   f23bbefc2446451ad0fae6aef6d6663e
#
_cell.length_a   1.000
_cell.length_b   1.000
_cell.length_c   1.000
_cell.angle_alpha   90.00
_cell.angle_beta   90.00
_cell.angle_gamma   90.00
#
_symmetry.space_group_name_H-M   'P 1'
#
loop_
_entity.id
_entity.type
_entity.pdbx_description
1 polymer ?
#
loop_
_entity_poly.entity_id
_entity_poly.type
_entity_poly.pdbx_seq_one_letter_code
_entity_poly.pdbx_strand_id
1 'polypeptide(L)'
;MKHVRLASACLFTLAACASSTGGPTVTSTTQNETFISGASQYDVSSKEQKDVMEQTILAPIDSAWRALPGVFLELDVEPGTVDQKTHVISNTSFVVRHTLGGAPLSRYVNCGSSISGPAANQMKVTLSLVVQVVASDSNGVSKLRSQVDGWGVDEAVSSSRVHCASTGGLEARIARMLNDEISHRTKKAVP
;
A
#
# COMPACT_ATOMS: atom_id res chain seq x y z
N MET A 1 15.71 -43.46 -62.67
CA MET A 1 14.88 -43.62 -61.46
C MET A 1 15.61 -42.96 -60.33
N LYS A 2 15.26 -41.70 -59.99
CA LYS A 2 15.92 -40.92 -58.93
C LYS A 2 14.83 -40.49 -57.91
N HIS A 3 14.94 -41.04 -56.74
CA HIS A 3 14.05 -40.72 -55.62
C HIS A 3 14.50 -39.41 -54.95
N VAL A 4 13.69 -38.36 -55.02
CA VAL A 4 13.85 -37.12 -54.26
C VAL A 4 13.07 -37.29 -52.94
N ARG A 5 13.81 -37.22 -51.83
CA ARG A 5 13.22 -37.19 -50.48
C ARG A 5 13.03 -35.72 -50.09
N LEU A 6 11.78 -35.31 -49.90
CA LEU A 6 11.45 -34.03 -49.28
C LEU A 6 11.57 -34.19 -47.75
N ALA A 7 12.42 -33.39 -47.14
CA ALA A 7 12.50 -33.23 -45.70
C ALA A 7 11.53 -32.10 -45.28
N SER A 8 10.53 -32.48 -44.50
CA SER A 8 9.54 -31.58 -43.93
C SER A 8 10.10 -31.03 -42.60
N ALA A 9 10.43 -29.71 -42.57
CA ALA A 9 10.87 -29.01 -41.38
C ALA A 9 9.64 -28.49 -40.63
N CYS A 10 9.32 -29.10 -39.46
CA CYS A 10 8.32 -28.59 -38.53
C CYS A 10 8.92 -27.41 -37.72
N LEU A 11 8.46 -26.19 -38.02
CA LEU A 11 8.71 -25.02 -37.17
C LEU A 11 7.72 -25.10 -35.97
N PHE A 12 8.25 -25.38 -34.79
CA PHE A 12 7.53 -25.18 -33.54
C PHE A 12 7.60 -23.70 -33.13
N THR A 13 6.51 -22.99 -33.31
CA THR A 13 6.34 -21.64 -32.72
C THR A 13 5.95 -21.79 -31.26
N LEU A 14 6.89 -21.52 -30.36
CA LEU A 14 6.64 -21.35 -28.92
C LEU A 14 5.91 -20.02 -28.72
N ALA A 15 4.60 -20.07 -28.49
CA ALA A 15 3.83 -18.95 -27.99
C ALA A 15 4.17 -18.75 -26.52
N ALA A 16 5.03 -17.77 -26.21
CA ALA A 16 5.29 -17.31 -24.85
C ALA A 16 4.05 -16.52 -24.37
N CYS A 17 3.22 -17.12 -23.51
CA CYS A 17 2.21 -16.41 -22.73
C CYS A 17 2.94 -15.53 -21.71
N ALA A 18 3.13 -14.24 -22.01
CA ALA A 18 3.52 -13.25 -21.02
C ALA A 18 2.30 -12.94 -20.15
N SER A 19 2.19 -13.62 -19.00
CA SER A 19 1.27 -13.25 -17.93
C SER A 19 1.82 -11.98 -17.28
N SER A 20 1.31 -10.82 -17.68
CA SER A 20 1.56 -9.56 -16.96
C SER A 20 0.72 -9.58 -15.68
N THR A 21 1.25 -10.18 -14.62
CA THR A 21 0.78 -9.90 -13.26
C THR A 21 1.15 -8.46 -12.95
N GLY A 22 0.17 -7.54 -13.05
CA GLY A 22 0.32 -6.17 -12.60
C GLY A 22 0.55 -6.15 -11.08
N GLY A 23 1.81 -6.25 -10.68
CA GLY A 23 2.21 -6.03 -9.29
C GLY A 23 2.02 -4.56 -8.91
N PRO A 24 1.94 -4.26 -7.60
CA PRO A 24 1.86 -2.88 -7.13
C PRO A 24 3.11 -2.10 -7.57
N THR A 25 2.88 -0.91 -8.12
CA THR A 25 3.97 -0.01 -8.49
C THR A 25 4.40 0.77 -7.26
N VAL A 26 5.64 0.61 -6.83
CA VAL A 26 6.24 1.35 -5.72
C VAL A 26 7.03 2.52 -6.28
N THR A 27 6.65 3.74 -5.91
CA THR A 27 7.39 4.96 -6.26
C THR A 27 8.18 5.42 -5.03
N SER A 28 9.51 5.39 -5.12
CA SER A 28 10.42 5.83 -4.07
C SER A 28 10.89 7.26 -4.34
N THR A 29 10.72 8.15 -3.37
CA THR A 29 11.24 9.53 -3.42
C THR A 29 12.29 9.71 -2.34
N THR A 30 13.51 10.06 -2.73
CA THR A 30 14.61 10.36 -1.81
C THR A 30 14.65 11.86 -1.54
N GLN A 31 14.52 12.27 -0.29
CA GLN A 31 14.77 13.65 0.14
C GLN A 31 16.06 13.69 0.97
N ASN A 32 16.94 14.60 0.62
CA ASN A 32 18.15 14.90 1.40
C ASN A 32 17.89 16.16 2.21
N GLU A 33 17.85 16.05 3.52
CA GLU A 33 17.80 17.19 4.42
C GLU A 33 19.15 17.36 5.13
N THR A 34 19.71 18.58 5.06
CA THR A 34 20.95 18.93 5.74
C THR A 34 20.61 19.71 7.01
N PHE A 35 20.91 19.15 8.17
CA PHE A 35 20.76 19.82 9.45
C PHE A 35 22.08 20.50 9.85
N ILE A 36 22.02 21.81 10.09
CA ILE A 36 23.15 22.57 10.64
C ILE A 36 22.81 22.86 12.11
N SER A 37 23.56 22.26 13.03
CA SER A 37 23.47 22.54 14.46
C SER A 37 24.83 22.89 15.00
N GLY A 38 25.06 24.19 15.29
CA GLY A 38 26.29 24.68 15.86
C GLY A 38 27.53 24.53 14.96
N ALA A 39 28.68 24.17 15.53
CA ALA A 39 29.95 24.02 14.80
C ALA A 39 30.16 22.69 14.07
N SER A 40 29.16 21.83 14.07
CA SER A 40 29.23 20.49 13.44
C SER A 40 28.15 20.33 12.38
N GLN A 41 28.57 20.05 11.16
CA GLN A 41 27.70 19.71 10.05
C GLN A 41 27.53 18.18 10.04
N TYR A 42 26.31 17.73 10.30
CA TYR A 42 25.96 16.32 10.17
C TYR A 42 25.14 16.14 8.89
N ASP A 43 25.70 15.46 7.90
CA ASP A 43 24.95 14.94 6.77
C ASP A 43 24.14 13.72 7.24
N VAL A 44 22.92 13.96 7.68
CA VAL A 44 21.96 12.88 7.89
C VAL A 44 21.22 12.66 6.59
N SER A 45 21.71 11.77 5.76
CA SER A 45 20.93 11.25 4.65
C SER A 45 19.84 10.32 5.19
N SER A 46 18.73 10.89 5.67
CA SER A 46 17.53 10.13 5.93
C SER A 46 16.91 9.80 4.57
N LYS A 47 17.09 8.60 4.10
CA LYS A 47 16.27 8.04 3.01
C LYS A 47 14.88 7.85 3.58
N GLU A 48 14.10 8.91 3.64
CA GLU A 48 12.68 8.81 3.89
C GLU A 48 12.04 8.28 2.59
N GLN A 49 12.03 6.97 2.49
CA GLN A 49 11.38 6.27 1.40
C GLN A 49 9.89 6.30 1.66
N LYS A 50 9.22 7.30 1.13
CA LYS A 50 7.75 7.36 1.10
C LYS A 50 7.27 6.52 -0.07
N ASP A 51 7.10 5.25 0.16
CA ASP A 51 6.60 4.32 -0.84
C ASP A 51 5.09 4.52 -1.02
N VAL A 52 4.72 5.14 -2.14
CA VAL A 52 3.32 5.22 -2.57
C VAL A 52 3.00 3.98 -3.39
N MET A 53 2.09 3.15 -2.87
CA MET A 53 1.59 1.99 -3.62
C MET A 53 0.40 2.40 -4.47
N GLU A 54 0.44 2.03 -5.76
CA GLU A 54 -0.65 2.23 -6.69
C GLU A 54 -1.30 0.89 -7.06
N GLN A 55 -2.62 0.82 -6.96
CA GLN A 55 -3.39 -0.39 -7.24
C GLN A 55 -4.61 -0.06 -8.11
N THR A 56 -4.98 -0.99 -8.98
CA THR A 56 -6.13 -0.85 -9.86
C THR A 56 -7.42 -1.22 -9.12
N ILE A 57 -8.42 -0.36 -9.23
CA ILE A 57 -9.79 -0.58 -8.73
C ILE A 57 -10.72 -0.70 -9.93
N LEU A 58 -11.45 -1.81 -10.00
CA LEU A 58 -12.36 -2.13 -11.10
C LEU A 58 -13.71 -1.40 -10.95
N ALA A 59 -13.64 -0.08 -10.78
CA ALA A 59 -14.80 0.80 -10.66
C ALA A 59 -14.44 2.25 -11.05
N PRO A 60 -15.42 3.04 -11.50
CA PRO A 60 -15.24 4.47 -11.71
C PRO A 60 -14.84 5.18 -10.41
N ILE A 61 -14.13 6.30 -10.55
CA ILE A 61 -13.61 7.09 -9.43
C ILE A 61 -14.69 7.45 -8.40
N ASP A 62 -15.88 7.86 -8.84
CA ASP A 62 -16.99 8.23 -7.96
C ASP A 62 -17.50 7.05 -7.10
N SER A 63 -17.49 5.84 -7.67
CA SER A 63 -17.91 4.63 -6.97
C SER A 63 -16.86 4.21 -5.93
N ALA A 64 -15.60 4.26 -6.32
CA ALA A 64 -14.48 3.97 -5.43
C ALA A 64 -14.39 4.99 -4.29
N TRP A 65 -14.53 6.28 -4.60
CA TRP A 65 -14.54 7.35 -3.60
C TRP A 65 -15.66 7.18 -2.56
N ARG A 66 -16.89 6.94 -3.01
CA ARG A 66 -18.05 6.75 -2.10
C ARG A 66 -17.93 5.50 -1.22
N ALA A 67 -17.18 4.50 -1.65
CA ALA A 67 -16.98 3.27 -0.88
C ALA A 67 -15.83 3.38 0.14
N LEU A 68 -14.83 4.24 -0.12
CA LEU A 68 -13.61 4.33 0.67
C LEU A 68 -13.81 4.64 2.17
N PRO A 69 -14.75 5.50 2.61
CA PRO A 69 -15.02 5.71 4.03
C PRO A 69 -15.43 4.43 4.77
N GLY A 70 -16.16 3.52 4.11
CA GLY A 70 -16.53 2.23 4.68
C GLY A 70 -15.31 1.37 4.99
N VAL A 71 -14.29 1.41 4.15
CA VAL A 71 -13.03 0.70 4.36
C VAL A 71 -12.29 1.22 5.61
N PHE A 72 -12.26 2.53 5.81
CA PHE A 72 -11.66 3.13 7.01
C PHE A 72 -12.38 2.68 8.28
N LEU A 73 -13.72 2.66 8.27
CA LEU A 73 -14.52 2.16 9.41
C LEU A 73 -14.24 0.68 9.69
N GLU A 74 -14.15 -0.16 8.67
CA GLU A 74 -13.88 -1.59 8.84
C GLU A 74 -12.45 -1.86 9.38
N LEU A 75 -11.51 -0.96 9.08
CA LEU A 75 -10.15 -0.99 9.64
C LEU A 75 -10.07 -0.45 11.05
N ASP A 76 -11.15 0.12 11.59
CA ASP A 76 -11.16 0.86 12.87
C ASP A 76 -10.19 2.06 12.85
N VAL A 77 -10.13 2.75 11.71
CA VAL A 77 -9.32 3.96 11.51
C VAL A 77 -10.26 5.14 11.32
N GLU A 78 -10.28 6.05 12.29
CA GLU A 78 -11.06 7.28 12.17
C GLU A 78 -10.40 8.21 11.13
N PRO A 79 -11.15 8.71 10.12
CA PRO A 79 -10.62 9.68 9.18
C PRO A 79 -10.26 11.01 9.88
N GLY A 80 -9.01 11.45 9.76
CA GLY A 80 -8.57 12.76 10.25
C GLY A 80 -8.83 13.88 9.25
N THR A 81 -8.64 13.61 7.96
CA THR A 81 -8.90 14.55 6.86
C THR A 81 -9.64 13.85 5.73
N VAL A 82 -10.67 14.53 5.19
CA VAL A 82 -11.42 14.08 4.01
C VAL A 82 -11.48 15.24 3.03
N ASP A 83 -10.79 15.11 1.89
CA ASP A 83 -10.81 16.09 0.79
C ASP A 83 -11.57 15.51 -0.40
N GLN A 84 -12.77 16.03 -0.62
CA GLN A 84 -13.63 15.61 -1.72
C GLN A 84 -13.14 16.08 -3.11
N LYS A 85 -12.35 17.15 -3.18
CA LYS A 85 -11.87 17.68 -4.45
C LYS A 85 -10.74 16.83 -5.03
N THR A 86 -9.87 16.39 -4.17
CA THR A 86 -8.69 15.57 -4.55
C THR A 86 -8.92 14.08 -4.31
N HIS A 87 -10.10 13.70 -3.81
CA HIS A 87 -10.46 12.32 -3.42
C HIS A 87 -9.42 11.69 -2.46
N VAL A 88 -9.04 12.44 -1.43
CA VAL A 88 -8.09 11.99 -0.40
C VAL A 88 -8.81 11.78 0.92
N ILE A 89 -8.58 10.63 1.54
CA ILE A 89 -8.87 10.38 2.95
C ILE A 89 -7.54 10.05 3.65
N SER A 90 -7.30 10.67 4.79
CA SER A 90 -6.09 10.39 5.55
C SER A 90 -6.33 10.46 7.06
N ASN A 91 -5.50 9.71 7.80
CA ASN A 91 -5.19 9.97 9.18
C ASN A 91 -3.67 9.85 9.35
N THR A 92 -3.03 10.97 9.61
CA THR A 92 -1.55 11.06 9.65
C THR A 92 -0.97 10.78 11.02
N SER A 93 -1.79 10.51 12.05
CA SER A 93 -1.32 10.24 13.40
C SER A 93 -2.36 9.50 14.24
N PHE A 94 -2.47 8.18 14.04
CA PHE A 94 -3.29 7.33 14.91
C PHE A 94 -2.45 6.25 15.58
N VAL A 95 -2.80 5.95 16.83
CA VAL A 95 -2.04 5.03 17.67
C VAL A 95 -2.66 3.64 17.61
N VAL A 96 -1.82 2.66 17.36
CA VAL A 96 -2.22 1.25 17.28
C VAL A 96 -1.33 0.41 18.19
N ARG A 97 -1.90 -0.65 18.78
CA ARG A 97 -1.18 -1.65 19.57
C ARG A 97 -1.57 -3.04 19.09
N HIS A 98 -0.61 -3.90 18.86
CA HIS A 98 -0.75 -5.33 18.52
C HIS A 98 -1.46 -5.61 17.18
N THR A 99 -2.66 -5.05 16.96
CA THR A 99 -3.50 -5.38 15.79
C THR A 99 -4.14 -4.14 15.17
N LEU A 100 -4.43 -4.21 13.87
CA LEU A 100 -5.21 -3.22 13.13
C LEU A 100 -6.22 -3.96 12.24
N GLY A 101 -7.51 -3.61 12.35
CA GLY A 101 -8.56 -4.29 11.61
C GLY A 101 -8.56 -5.81 11.86
N GLY A 102 -8.25 -6.25 13.09
CA GLY A 102 -8.24 -7.67 13.49
C GLY A 102 -7.00 -8.48 13.02
N ALA A 103 -5.99 -7.85 12.41
CA ALA A 103 -4.76 -8.55 12.01
C ALA A 103 -3.52 -7.98 12.72
N PRO A 104 -2.49 -8.80 13.00
CA PRO A 104 -1.25 -8.34 13.65
C PRO A 104 -0.58 -7.20 12.88
N LEU A 105 -0.06 -6.20 13.60
CA LEU A 105 0.60 -5.02 13.01
C LEU A 105 1.80 -5.39 12.15
N SER A 106 2.52 -6.45 12.48
CA SER A 106 3.65 -6.95 11.69
C SER A 106 3.29 -7.36 10.25
N ARG A 107 2.01 -7.53 9.94
CA ARG A 107 1.55 -7.73 8.56
C ARG A 107 1.59 -6.45 7.73
N TYR A 108 1.57 -5.30 8.39
CA TYR A 108 1.40 -4.00 7.75
C TYR A 108 2.65 -3.14 7.82
N VAL A 109 3.38 -3.24 8.94
CA VAL A 109 4.60 -2.45 9.14
C VAL A 109 5.71 -3.30 9.76
N ASN A 110 6.93 -2.98 9.37
CA ASN A 110 8.14 -3.59 9.89
C ASN A 110 8.90 -2.56 10.74
N CYS A 111 8.90 -2.76 12.06
CA CYS A 111 9.64 -1.97 13.05
C CYS A 111 10.93 -2.71 13.51
N GLY A 112 11.37 -3.73 12.77
CA GLY A 112 12.44 -4.63 13.19
C GLY A 112 11.94 -5.83 13.98
N SER A 113 12.87 -6.55 14.60
CA SER A 113 12.60 -7.77 15.37
C SER A 113 13.13 -7.66 16.79
N SER A 114 12.45 -8.31 17.72
CA SER A 114 12.90 -8.54 19.10
C SER A 114 13.09 -10.03 19.36
N ILE A 115 13.57 -10.38 20.54
CA ILE A 115 13.71 -11.79 20.99
C ILE A 115 12.33 -12.49 20.99
N SER A 116 11.25 -11.73 21.26
CA SER A 116 9.88 -12.25 21.33
C SER A 116 9.14 -12.23 20.00
N GLY A 117 9.80 -11.87 18.88
CA GLY A 117 9.22 -11.83 17.54
C GLY A 117 9.18 -10.43 16.91
N PRO A 118 8.27 -10.20 15.95
CA PRO A 118 8.18 -8.90 15.26
C PRO A 118 7.91 -7.75 16.23
N ALA A 119 8.76 -6.72 16.22
CA ALA A 119 8.69 -5.59 17.14
C ALA A 119 7.39 -4.78 17.00
N ALA A 120 6.84 -4.69 15.79
CA ALA A 120 5.57 -4.01 15.53
C ALA A 120 4.40 -4.53 16.40
N ASN A 121 4.39 -5.83 16.74
CA ASN A 121 3.34 -6.43 17.56
C ASN A 121 3.49 -6.16 19.06
N GLN A 122 4.61 -5.58 19.49
CA GLN A 122 4.93 -5.36 20.90
C GLN A 122 4.98 -3.88 21.25
N MET A 123 5.26 -3.04 20.25
CA MET A 123 5.39 -1.60 20.40
C MET A 123 4.02 -0.89 20.37
N LYS A 124 3.99 0.29 20.94
CA LYS A 124 3.00 1.31 20.62
C LYS A 124 3.42 1.96 19.32
N VAL A 125 2.63 1.78 18.26
CA VAL A 125 2.93 2.29 16.94
C VAL A 125 2.00 3.45 16.62
N THR A 126 2.59 4.59 16.24
CA THR A 126 1.85 5.71 15.65
C THR A 126 1.96 5.57 14.15
N LEU A 127 0.82 5.41 13.47
CA LEU A 127 0.74 5.25 12.02
C LEU A 127 0.25 6.52 11.34
N SER A 128 0.70 6.70 10.11
CA SER A 128 0.19 7.63 9.12
C SER A 128 -0.37 6.81 7.95
N LEU A 129 -1.61 7.06 7.59
CA LEU A 129 -2.28 6.45 6.44
C LEU A 129 -2.84 7.56 5.55
N VAL A 130 -2.43 7.58 4.29
CA VAL A 130 -2.98 8.46 3.26
C VAL A 130 -3.47 7.61 2.11
N VAL A 131 -4.71 7.83 1.68
CA VAL A 131 -5.33 7.09 0.57
C VAL A 131 -5.98 8.07 -0.38
N GLN A 132 -5.67 7.94 -1.67
CA GLN A 132 -6.22 8.76 -2.74
C GLN A 132 -6.80 7.89 -3.84
N VAL A 133 -7.98 8.26 -4.34
CA VAL A 133 -8.54 7.68 -5.55
C VAL A 133 -8.30 8.64 -6.71
N VAL A 134 -7.69 8.15 -7.78
CA VAL A 134 -7.42 8.94 -8.99
C VAL A 134 -8.02 8.28 -10.23
N ALA A 135 -8.27 9.08 -11.27
CA ALA A 135 -8.74 8.55 -12.54
C ALA A 135 -7.67 7.63 -13.17
N SER A 136 -8.14 6.63 -13.90
CA SER A 136 -7.32 5.81 -14.80
C SER A 136 -7.60 6.20 -16.25
N ASP A 137 -6.67 5.90 -17.15
CA ASP A 137 -6.85 6.08 -18.59
C ASP A 137 -7.91 5.14 -19.18
N SER A 138 -8.33 4.12 -18.43
CA SER A 138 -9.33 3.13 -18.84
C SER A 138 -10.70 3.50 -18.28
N ASN A 139 -11.73 3.47 -19.14
CA ASN A 139 -13.12 3.71 -18.73
C ASN A 139 -13.57 2.67 -17.70
N GLY A 140 -14.28 3.11 -16.67
CA GLY A 140 -14.83 2.22 -15.65
C GLY A 140 -13.79 1.70 -14.62
N VAL A 141 -12.58 2.22 -14.67
CA VAL A 141 -11.47 1.83 -13.78
C VAL A 141 -10.91 3.07 -13.10
N SER A 142 -10.47 2.94 -11.87
CA SER A 142 -9.73 3.96 -11.13
C SER A 142 -8.45 3.38 -10.53
N LYS A 143 -7.59 4.24 -10.03
CA LYS A 143 -6.39 3.85 -9.32
C LYS A 143 -6.48 4.30 -7.87
N LEU A 144 -6.08 3.42 -6.98
CA LEU A 144 -5.93 3.70 -5.56
C LEU A 144 -4.46 3.91 -5.27
N ARG A 145 -4.12 5.11 -4.82
CA ARG A 145 -2.79 5.44 -4.30
C ARG A 145 -2.85 5.44 -2.80
N SER A 146 -2.01 4.66 -2.17
CA SER A 146 -1.96 4.56 -0.71
C SER A 146 -0.53 4.63 -0.20
N GLN A 147 -0.36 5.26 0.94
CA GLN A 147 0.90 5.41 1.64
C GLN A 147 0.69 5.12 3.11
N VAL A 148 1.52 4.24 3.64
CA VAL A 148 1.58 3.89 5.06
C VAL A 148 2.97 4.16 5.57
N ASP A 149 3.06 4.84 6.71
CA ASP A 149 4.30 5.10 7.42
C ASP A 149 4.06 5.06 8.93
N GLY A 150 5.09 4.88 9.75
CA GLY A 150 4.89 4.83 11.18
C GLY A 150 6.14 4.90 12.03
N TRP A 151 5.89 5.11 13.32
CA TRP A 151 6.91 5.12 14.37
C TRP A 151 6.47 4.27 15.55
N GLY A 152 7.31 3.32 15.92
CA GLY A 152 7.14 2.48 17.10
C GLY A 152 7.90 2.99 18.31
N VAL A 153 7.32 2.82 19.49
CA VAL A 153 7.98 3.04 20.78
C VAL A 153 7.80 1.80 21.63
N ASP A 154 8.88 1.23 22.13
CA ASP A 154 8.84 0.19 23.15
C ASP A 154 8.87 0.85 24.53
N GLU A 155 7.69 1.05 25.12
CA GLU A 155 7.54 1.74 26.41
C GLU A 155 8.18 0.97 27.59
N ALA A 156 8.48 -0.32 27.42
CA ALA A 156 9.11 -1.14 28.47
C ALA A 156 10.64 -1.02 28.50
N VAL A 157 11.26 -0.71 27.35
CA VAL A 157 12.71 -0.72 27.19
C VAL A 157 13.28 0.66 27.02
N SER A 158 12.65 1.52 26.20
CA SER A 158 13.18 2.83 25.80
C SER A 158 12.08 3.74 25.30
N SER A 159 12.25 5.05 25.52
CA SER A 159 11.41 6.07 24.87
C SER A 159 11.87 6.41 23.45
N SER A 160 12.91 5.75 22.95
CA SER A 160 13.43 5.99 21.60
C SER A 160 12.41 5.54 20.54
N ARG A 161 12.26 6.38 19.50
CA ARG A 161 11.39 6.07 18.37
C ARG A 161 12.14 5.24 17.35
N VAL A 162 11.47 4.23 16.82
CA VAL A 162 11.96 3.38 15.72
C VAL A 162 11.04 3.60 14.52
N HIS A 163 11.62 3.85 13.35
CA HIS A 163 10.85 3.94 12.11
C HIS A 163 10.28 2.57 11.75
N CYS A 164 9.01 2.55 11.37
CA CYS A 164 8.27 1.35 10.98
C CYS A 164 7.87 1.48 9.50
N ALA A 165 8.69 0.89 8.63
CA ALA A 165 8.42 0.92 7.18
C ALA A 165 7.19 0.08 6.82
N SER A 166 6.41 0.53 5.82
CA SER A 166 5.32 -0.27 5.28
C SER A 166 5.82 -1.60 4.70
N THR A 167 5.02 -2.66 4.87
CA THR A 167 5.20 -3.95 4.18
C THR A 167 4.41 -4.05 2.88
N GLY A 168 3.60 -3.04 2.57
CA GLY A 168 2.61 -3.08 1.48
C GLY A 168 1.33 -3.86 1.83
N GLY A 169 1.31 -4.49 3.00
CA GLY A 169 0.20 -5.36 3.42
C GLY A 169 -1.10 -4.61 3.71
N LEU A 170 -1.02 -3.40 4.28
CA LEU A 170 -2.19 -2.59 4.58
C LEU A 170 -2.77 -2.00 3.30
N GLU A 171 -1.93 -1.51 2.43
CA GLU A 171 -2.30 -0.95 1.13
C GLU A 171 -3.01 -2.00 0.27
N ALA A 172 -2.45 -3.21 0.19
CA ALA A 172 -3.07 -4.32 -0.52
C ALA A 172 -4.41 -4.75 0.11
N ARG A 173 -4.53 -4.68 1.43
CA ARG A 173 -5.77 -4.96 2.14
C ARG A 173 -6.83 -3.91 1.83
N ILE A 174 -6.50 -2.62 1.87
CA ILE A 174 -7.41 -1.53 1.56
C ILE A 174 -7.98 -1.69 0.15
N ALA A 175 -7.15 -2.00 -0.85
CA ALA A 175 -7.63 -2.20 -2.21
C ALA A 175 -8.60 -3.39 -2.34
N ARG A 176 -8.33 -4.51 -1.65
CA ARG A 176 -9.26 -5.65 -1.64
C ARG A 176 -10.59 -5.28 -0.99
N MET A 177 -10.56 -4.68 0.22
CA MET A 177 -11.76 -4.26 0.94
C MET A 177 -12.58 -3.27 0.12
N LEU A 178 -11.91 -2.34 -0.59
CA LEU A 178 -12.58 -1.37 -1.45
C LEU A 178 -13.31 -2.07 -2.62
N ASN A 179 -12.68 -3.02 -3.29
CA ASN A 179 -13.31 -3.80 -4.36
C ASN A 179 -14.50 -4.64 -3.83
N ASP A 180 -14.36 -5.21 -2.64
CA ASP A 180 -15.42 -5.99 -2.00
C ASP A 180 -16.62 -5.10 -1.64
N GLU A 181 -16.37 -3.94 -1.03
CA GLU A 181 -17.41 -2.97 -0.67
C GLU A 181 -18.17 -2.45 -1.89
N ILE A 182 -17.45 -2.13 -2.99
CA ILE A 182 -18.07 -1.72 -4.25
C ILE A 182 -18.96 -2.84 -4.80
N SER A 183 -18.47 -4.08 -4.79
CA SER A 183 -19.21 -5.24 -5.26
C SER A 183 -20.49 -5.48 -4.46
N HIS A 184 -20.43 -5.32 -3.14
CA HIS A 184 -21.59 -5.42 -2.25
C HIS A 184 -22.64 -4.35 -2.53
N ARG A 185 -22.22 -3.10 -2.71
CA ARG A 185 -23.12 -1.97 -3.04
C ARG A 185 -23.81 -2.17 -4.38
N THR A 186 -23.09 -2.64 -5.39
CA THR A 186 -23.63 -2.91 -6.72
C THR A 186 -24.70 -3.99 -6.69
N LYS A 187 -24.47 -5.10 -5.96
CA LYS A 187 -25.46 -6.19 -5.80
C LYS A 187 -26.73 -5.73 -5.09
N LYS A 188 -26.61 -4.85 -4.08
CA LYS A 188 -27.75 -4.34 -3.33
C LYS A 188 -28.58 -3.31 -4.12
N ALA A 189 -28.00 -2.68 -5.14
CA ALA A 189 -28.68 -1.68 -5.98
C ALA A 189 -29.51 -2.29 -7.13
N VAL A 190 -29.39 -3.60 -7.40
CA VAL A 190 -30.19 -4.31 -8.42
C VAL A 190 -31.45 -4.86 -7.72
N PRO A 191 -32.66 -4.36 -8.08
CA PRO A 191 -33.93 -4.81 -7.50
C PRO A 191 -34.31 -6.23 -7.92
#